data_a8c267cd7369043d0c50b9dec4a12146
#
_entry.id   a8c267cd7369043d0c50b9dec4a12146
#
_cell.length_a   1.000
_cell.length_b   1.000
_cell.length_c   1.000
_cell.angle_alpha   90.00
_cell.angle_beta   90.00
_cell.angle_gamma   90.00
#
_symmetry.space_group_name_H-M   'P 1'
#
loop_
_entity.id
_entity.type
_entity.pdbx_description
1 polymer ?
#
loop_
_entity_poly.entity_id
_entity_poly.type
_entity_poly.pdbx_seq_one_letter_code
_entity_poly.pdbx_strand_id
1 'polypeptide(L)'
;EEPLWQGHQACLPRLSAENRAEEEKPKRRRQEHQAACPFYNYEQLQLLRDQVLVGVKDIEQLVALGKEARACPYYGSRFAIPAAQGVYCHSGGAPPPPPLVVLPYQMLLHAATRQAAGIRLQGQVVVIDEAHNLIDTITGIHSVEVSGSQLCQAHSQLLQYMERYGKRLKAKNLMYIKQILYLLEKFVTVLGGNVKQNPNTQSLSQTGTELKTINDFLFQTQIDNINLFKVRHYCEKSMISRKLFGFTERYGIVLAPSREQPNLAGLQHFLQSLQPTVTKTPVTPVEDGEARVPRPASPLMHIESFLAALTTANQDGRVILSRQGSLSQSSLKFLLLNPAVHFAQVVKECRAVVIAGGTMQPVSDFREQLLACAGVEAERVVEFSCGHVIPPDNILPLIICSGPSSQQLEFTYQKRELPQMMDETGRILCNLCTVVPGGVVCFFPSYEYQRQVYAHWDKSGLLARLAVRKKIFQEPKRANQVEQVLMEYSRCIKCCGQAGGTVTGALLLSVVGGKMSEGINFSDDLGRCVVMVGMPYPNIKSPELQEKMAYLDQTLAGPSGTRRILPA
;
A
#
# COMPACT_ATOMS: atom_id res chain seq x y z
N GLU A 1 4.17 0.26 -6.64
CA GLU A 1 3.22 -0.87 -6.64
C GLU A 1 1.75 -0.48 -6.47
N GLU A 2 1.43 0.75 -6.07
CA GLU A 2 0.04 1.23 -5.95
C GLU A 2 -0.75 1.36 -7.27
N PRO A 3 -0.17 1.66 -8.45
CA PRO A 3 -0.97 1.92 -9.66
C PRO A 3 -1.64 0.68 -10.27
N LEU A 4 -1.15 -0.52 -9.98
CA LEU A 4 -1.69 -1.76 -10.57
C LEU A 4 -2.97 -2.28 -9.89
N TRP A 5 -3.24 -1.86 -8.64
CA TRP A 5 -4.38 -2.33 -7.85
C TRP A 5 -5.69 -1.59 -8.13
N GLN A 6 -5.63 -0.31 -8.50
CA GLN A 6 -6.83 0.52 -8.67
C GLN A 6 -7.61 0.23 -9.97
N GLY A 7 -6.96 -0.30 -11.00
CA GLY A 7 -7.61 -0.66 -12.28
C GLY A 7 -8.38 -1.98 -12.27
N HIS A 8 -8.07 -2.88 -11.34
CA HIS A 8 -8.59 -4.26 -11.38
C HIS A 8 -9.95 -4.49 -10.71
N GLN A 9 -10.40 -3.54 -9.88
CA GLN A 9 -11.71 -3.68 -9.22
C GLN A 9 -12.91 -3.58 -10.19
N ALA A 10 -12.73 -2.97 -11.35
CA ALA A 10 -13.76 -2.91 -12.39
C ALA A 10 -14.05 -4.27 -13.07
N CYS A 11 -13.14 -5.24 -12.93
CA CYS A 11 -13.25 -6.56 -13.59
C CYS A 11 -13.88 -7.67 -12.72
N LEU A 12 -14.22 -7.40 -11.45
CA LEU A 12 -14.66 -8.41 -10.47
C LEU A 12 -16.11 -8.96 -10.54
N PRO A 13 -17.02 -8.60 -11.46
CA PRO A 13 -18.43 -8.90 -11.28
C PRO A 13 -18.91 -10.32 -11.61
N ARG A 14 -18.10 -11.26 -12.07
CA ARG A 14 -18.65 -12.50 -12.65
C ARG A 14 -18.22 -13.86 -12.10
N LEU A 15 -17.35 -13.94 -11.13
CA LEU A 15 -16.85 -15.24 -10.63
C LEU A 15 -17.82 -16.02 -9.72
N SER A 16 -19.01 -15.49 -9.38
CA SER A 16 -19.96 -16.17 -8.47
C SER A 16 -21.20 -16.76 -9.13
N ALA A 17 -21.27 -16.83 -10.45
CA ALA A 17 -22.49 -17.23 -11.17
C ALA A 17 -22.54 -18.70 -11.66
N GLU A 18 -21.45 -19.46 -11.55
CA GLU A 18 -21.36 -20.77 -12.23
C GLU A 18 -21.73 -22.01 -11.38
N ASN A 19 -22.17 -21.87 -10.14
CA ASN A 19 -22.58 -23.02 -9.32
C ASN A 19 -24.07 -22.99 -8.92
N ARG A 20 -25.00 -22.80 -9.88
CA ARG A 20 -26.42 -23.15 -9.70
C ARG A 20 -27.00 -23.51 -11.04
N ALA A 21 -26.95 -24.79 -11.38
CA ALA A 21 -27.84 -25.40 -12.33
C ALA A 21 -29.17 -25.68 -11.63
N GLU A 22 -30.17 -24.81 -11.82
CA GLU A 22 -31.59 -25.12 -11.63
C GLU A 22 -32.42 -24.14 -12.45
N GLU A 23 -33.16 -24.73 -13.40
CA GLU A 23 -34.30 -24.28 -14.20
C GLU A 23 -34.48 -22.78 -14.48
N GLU A 24 -34.16 -22.36 -15.68
CA GLU A 24 -34.43 -21.02 -16.20
C GLU A 24 -35.64 -20.96 -17.14
N LYS A 25 -36.61 -20.12 -16.75
CA LYS A 25 -37.59 -19.52 -17.68
C LYS A 25 -36.91 -18.43 -18.51
N PRO A 26 -37.25 -18.28 -19.81
CA PRO A 26 -36.50 -17.37 -20.69
C PRO A 26 -36.72 -15.90 -20.32
N LYS A 27 -35.68 -15.22 -19.85
CA LYS A 27 -35.66 -13.79 -19.63
C LYS A 27 -35.27 -13.06 -20.91
N ARG A 28 -36.05 -12.06 -21.33
CA ARG A 28 -35.78 -11.13 -22.41
C ARG A 28 -34.35 -10.56 -22.32
N ARG A 29 -33.55 -10.76 -23.35
CA ARG A 29 -32.23 -10.17 -23.56
C ARG A 29 -32.32 -8.65 -23.55
N ARG A 30 -31.88 -8.00 -22.49
CA ARG A 30 -31.52 -6.59 -22.50
C ARG A 30 -30.07 -6.51 -22.95
N GLN A 31 -29.83 -5.93 -24.10
CA GLN A 31 -28.49 -5.50 -24.54
C GLN A 31 -28.03 -4.38 -23.61
N GLU A 32 -27.16 -4.69 -22.66
CA GLU A 32 -26.44 -3.71 -21.87
C GLU A 32 -25.03 -3.62 -22.44
N HIS A 33 -24.71 -2.55 -23.15
CA HIS A 33 -23.35 -2.15 -23.45
C HIS A 33 -22.66 -1.70 -22.15
N GLN A 34 -22.19 -2.65 -21.35
CA GLN A 34 -21.15 -2.38 -20.38
C GLN A 34 -19.82 -2.43 -21.13
N ALA A 35 -19.02 -1.35 -21.01
CA ALA A 35 -17.64 -1.36 -21.47
C ALA A 35 -16.86 -2.36 -20.60
N ALA A 36 -16.86 -3.62 -21.00
CA ALA A 36 -16.08 -4.66 -20.36
C ALA A 36 -14.58 -4.34 -20.58
N CYS A 37 -13.75 -4.65 -19.58
CA CYS A 37 -12.30 -4.54 -19.73
C CYS A 37 -11.86 -5.32 -20.99
N PRO A 38 -11.16 -4.71 -21.96
CA PRO A 38 -10.80 -5.37 -23.22
C PRO A 38 -9.86 -6.56 -23.01
N PHE A 39 -9.18 -6.64 -21.87
CA PHE A 39 -8.29 -7.74 -21.48
C PHE A 39 -8.97 -8.83 -20.63
N TYR A 40 -10.29 -8.73 -20.38
CA TYR A 40 -11.04 -9.73 -19.63
C TYR A 40 -11.91 -10.54 -20.56
N ASN A 41 -11.29 -11.52 -21.24
CA ASN A 41 -11.97 -12.54 -22.01
C ASN A 41 -11.61 -13.91 -21.42
N TYR A 42 -12.60 -14.72 -21.08
CA TYR A 42 -12.38 -16.00 -20.40
C TYR A 42 -11.51 -16.97 -21.22
N GLU A 43 -11.73 -17.11 -22.49
CA GLU A 43 -10.95 -18.00 -23.38
C GLU A 43 -9.49 -17.55 -23.45
N GLN A 44 -9.25 -16.27 -23.64
CA GLN A 44 -7.90 -15.71 -23.67
C GLN A 44 -7.20 -15.82 -22.31
N LEU A 45 -7.94 -15.68 -21.20
CA LEU A 45 -7.40 -15.90 -19.88
C LEU A 45 -7.01 -17.36 -19.64
N GLN A 46 -7.73 -18.32 -20.19
CA GLN A 46 -7.37 -19.74 -20.13
C GLN A 46 -6.10 -20.03 -20.94
N LEU A 47 -5.97 -19.48 -22.16
CA LEU A 47 -4.75 -19.59 -22.94
C LEU A 47 -3.54 -18.98 -22.22
N LEU A 48 -3.71 -17.80 -21.64
CA LEU A 48 -2.67 -17.16 -20.85
C LEU A 48 -2.29 -17.98 -19.62
N ARG A 49 -3.26 -18.58 -18.91
CA ARG A 49 -3.02 -19.53 -17.81
C ARG A 49 -2.11 -20.68 -18.26
N ASP A 50 -2.44 -21.29 -19.38
CA ASP A 50 -1.70 -22.44 -19.89
C ASP A 50 -0.26 -22.07 -20.26
N GLN A 51 -0.05 -20.90 -20.86
CA GLN A 51 1.27 -20.36 -21.15
C GLN A 51 2.09 -20.01 -19.88
N VAL A 52 1.41 -19.56 -18.83
CA VAL A 52 2.07 -19.32 -17.51
C VAL A 52 2.51 -20.63 -16.87
N LEU A 53 1.78 -21.72 -17.05
CA LEU A 53 2.12 -23.03 -16.49
C LEU A 53 3.26 -23.74 -17.20
N VAL A 54 3.57 -23.38 -18.45
CA VAL A 54 4.64 -24.02 -19.25
C VAL A 54 6.05 -23.65 -18.75
N GLY A 55 6.23 -22.48 -18.12
CA GLY A 55 7.55 -22.07 -17.64
C GLY A 55 7.49 -20.86 -16.72
N VAL A 56 8.53 -20.71 -15.91
CA VAL A 56 8.68 -19.58 -14.98
C VAL A 56 8.82 -18.29 -15.78
N LYS A 57 8.07 -17.26 -15.38
CA LYS A 57 8.06 -15.94 -16.01
C LYS A 57 8.17 -14.86 -14.95
N ASP A 58 8.98 -13.85 -15.23
CA ASP A 58 9.01 -12.62 -14.46
C ASP A 58 7.80 -11.72 -14.76
N ILE A 59 7.71 -10.58 -14.07
CA ILE A 59 6.56 -9.68 -14.21
C ILE A 59 6.52 -9.02 -15.58
N GLU A 60 7.67 -8.71 -16.16
CA GLU A 60 7.83 -8.09 -17.48
C GLU A 60 7.38 -9.06 -18.58
N GLN A 61 7.80 -10.30 -18.47
CA GLN A 61 7.38 -11.38 -19.38
C GLN A 61 5.87 -11.65 -19.28
N LEU A 62 5.31 -11.65 -18.05
CA LEU A 62 3.86 -11.79 -17.85
C LEU A 62 3.08 -10.63 -18.47
N VAL A 63 3.60 -9.40 -18.37
CA VAL A 63 2.97 -8.22 -18.98
C VAL A 63 3.05 -8.29 -20.51
N ALA A 64 4.20 -8.67 -21.05
CA ALA A 64 4.38 -8.85 -22.51
C ALA A 64 3.44 -9.92 -23.06
N LEU A 65 3.41 -11.09 -22.41
CA LEU A 65 2.52 -12.19 -22.74
C LEU A 65 1.03 -11.82 -22.67
N GLY A 66 0.64 -11.04 -21.64
CA GLY A 66 -0.72 -10.53 -21.49
C GLY A 66 -1.12 -9.57 -22.62
N LYS A 67 -0.19 -8.74 -23.11
CA LYS A 67 -0.42 -7.86 -24.26
C LYS A 67 -0.58 -8.68 -25.55
N GLU A 68 0.27 -9.65 -25.78
CA GLU A 68 0.23 -10.54 -26.93
C GLU A 68 -1.07 -11.35 -26.98
N ALA A 69 -1.43 -12.00 -25.87
CA ALA A 69 -2.65 -12.79 -25.73
C ALA A 69 -3.92 -11.92 -25.62
N ARG A 70 -3.81 -10.61 -25.55
CA ARG A 70 -4.92 -9.68 -25.22
C ARG A 70 -5.70 -10.12 -23.98
N ALA A 71 -5.00 -10.63 -22.98
CA ALA A 71 -5.55 -11.14 -21.74
C ALA A 71 -4.92 -10.45 -20.52
N CYS A 72 -5.66 -10.29 -19.46
CA CYS A 72 -5.16 -9.67 -18.24
C CYS A 72 -4.14 -10.60 -17.54
N PRO A 73 -2.85 -10.21 -17.40
CA PRO A 73 -1.84 -11.06 -16.77
C PRO A 73 -2.13 -11.32 -15.31
N TYR A 74 -2.77 -10.38 -14.62
CA TYR A 74 -3.22 -10.51 -13.24
C TYR A 74 -4.25 -11.64 -13.03
N TYR A 75 -5.23 -11.79 -13.93
CA TYR A 75 -6.20 -12.88 -13.84
C TYR A 75 -5.65 -14.17 -14.42
N GLY A 76 -4.91 -14.12 -15.51
CA GLY A 76 -4.29 -15.30 -16.13
C GLY A 76 -3.35 -16.03 -15.16
N SER A 77 -2.47 -15.30 -14.48
CA SER A 77 -1.58 -15.88 -13.47
C SER A 77 -2.34 -16.46 -12.27
N ARG A 78 -3.43 -15.82 -11.82
CA ARG A 78 -4.27 -16.34 -10.73
C ARG A 78 -5.04 -17.58 -11.11
N PHE A 79 -5.52 -17.68 -12.33
CA PHE A 79 -6.14 -18.93 -12.82
C PHE A 79 -5.15 -20.08 -12.92
N ALA A 80 -3.85 -19.81 -13.00
CA ALA A 80 -2.81 -20.84 -12.97
C ALA A 80 -2.59 -21.45 -11.58
N ILE A 81 -2.87 -20.72 -10.49
CA ILE A 81 -2.59 -21.17 -9.11
C ILE A 81 -3.25 -22.51 -8.77
N PRO A 82 -4.58 -22.70 -8.96
CA PRO A 82 -5.21 -23.99 -8.67
C PRO A 82 -4.67 -25.14 -9.50
N ALA A 83 -4.32 -24.89 -10.76
CA ALA A 83 -3.74 -25.89 -11.64
C ALA A 83 -2.30 -26.24 -11.24
N ALA A 84 -1.50 -25.25 -10.85
CA ALA A 84 -0.15 -25.46 -10.31
C ALA A 84 -0.16 -26.29 -9.03
N GLN A 85 -1.17 -26.14 -8.16
CA GLN A 85 -1.33 -26.93 -6.94
C GLN A 85 -1.95 -28.32 -7.18
N GLY A 86 -2.63 -28.52 -8.31
CA GLY A 86 -3.40 -29.75 -8.62
C GLY A 86 -2.63 -30.85 -9.34
N VAL A 87 -1.38 -30.69 -9.71
CA VAL A 87 -0.60 -31.65 -10.52
C VAL A 87 -0.18 -32.91 -9.72
N TYR A 88 -0.81 -33.21 -8.61
CA TYR A 88 -0.52 -34.37 -7.77
C TYR A 88 -1.34 -35.61 -8.08
N CYS A 89 -1.83 -35.85 -9.29
CA CYS A 89 -2.56 -37.13 -9.54
C CYS A 89 -2.31 -37.70 -10.93
N HIS A 90 -1.75 -38.89 -10.93
CA HIS A 90 -1.88 -39.96 -11.92
C HIS A 90 -1.03 -39.94 -13.19
N SER A 91 0.21 -40.37 -13.05
CA SER A 91 0.83 -41.28 -14.02
C SER A 91 2.08 -41.88 -13.40
N GLY A 92 2.27 -43.18 -13.51
CA GLY A 92 3.32 -43.98 -12.85
C GLY A 92 4.75 -43.73 -13.38
N GLY A 93 5.21 -42.49 -13.30
CA GLY A 93 6.58 -42.06 -13.50
C GLY A 93 7.06 -41.32 -12.27
N ALA A 94 8.36 -41.00 -12.16
CA ALA A 94 8.92 -40.23 -11.07
C ALA A 94 8.08 -38.95 -10.83
N PRO A 95 7.75 -38.61 -9.56
CA PRO A 95 6.91 -37.48 -9.29
C PRO A 95 7.55 -36.22 -9.88
N PRO A 96 6.80 -35.38 -10.64
CA PRO A 96 7.32 -34.10 -11.08
C PRO A 96 7.72 -33.28 -9.84
N PRO A 97 8.74 -32.41 -9.93
CA PRO A 97 9.11 -31.56 -8.82
C PRO A 97 7.87 -30.79 -8.34
N PRO A 98 7.70 -30.60 -7.02
CA PRO A 98 6.54 -29.91 -6.47
C PRO A 98 6.45 -28.50 -7.08
N PRO A 99 5.27 -28.07 -7.54
CA PRO A 99 5.13 -26.76 -8.15
C PRO A 99 5.45 -25.67 -7.14
N LEU A 100 6.32 -24.74 -7.49
CA LEU A 100 6.62 -23.55 -6.71
C LEU A 100 5.65 -22.43 -7.13
N VAL A 101 4.93 -21.89 -6.16
CA VAL A 101 4.04 -20.74 -6.38
C VAL A 101 4.59 -19.53 -5.64
N VAL A 102 4.99 -18.49 -6.37
CA VAL A 102 5.49 -17.24 -5.81
C VAL A 102 4.34 -16.25 -5.69
N LEU A 103 4.13 -15.69 -4.49
CA LEU A 103 2.99 -14.84 -4.15
C LEU A 103 3.44 -13.62 -3.35
N PRO A 104 2.79 -12.44 -3.54
CA PRO A 104 2.93 -11.33 -2.60
C PRO A 104 2.36 -11.69 -1.22
N TYR A 105 2.91 -11.11 -0.15
CA TYR A 105 2.47 -11.33 1.23
C TYR A 105 0.96 -11.17 1.41
N GLN A 106 0.37 -10.14 0.80
CA GLN A 106 -1.06 -9.87 0.90
C GLN A 106 -1.93 -11.03 0.39
N MET A 107 -1.50 -11.72 -0.67
CA MET A 107 -2.22 -12.89 -1.18
C MET A 107 -2.15 -14.08 -0.22
N LEU A 108 -1.04 -14.20 0.52
CA LEU A 108 -0.83 -15.25 1.50
C LEU A 108 -1.56 -14.94 2.82
N LEU A 109 -1.41 -13.73 3.34
CA LEU A 109 -1.83 -13.37 4.69
C LEU A 109 -3.32 -13.02 4.82
N HIS A 110 -3.95 -12.52 3.75
CA HIS A 110 -5.37 -12.15 3.76
C HIS A 110 -6.26 -13.33 3.34
N ALA A 111 -7.00 -13.91 4.29
CA ALA A 111 -7.80 -15.12 4.09
C ALA A 111 -8.78 -15.04 2.91
N ALA A 112 -9.53 -13.93 2.77
CA ALA A 112 -10.47 -13.77 1.67
C ALA A 112 -9.76 -13.70 0.30
N THR A 113 -8.56 -13.13 0.24
CA THR A 113 -7.74 -13.10 -0.98
C THR A 113 -7.24 -14.50 -1.33
N ARG A 114 -6.77 -15.28 -0.33
CA ARG A 114 -6.39 -16.69 -0.55
C ARG A 114 -7.53 -17.50 -1.14
N GLN A 115 -8.72 -17.42 -0.54
CA GLN A 115 -9.90 -18.13 -1.01
C GLN A 115 -10.29 -17.72 -2.44
N ALA A 116 -10.31 -16.41 -2.72
CA ALA A 116 -10.65 -15.90 -4.05
C ALA A 116 -9.64 -16.31 -5.13
N ALA A 117 -8.36 -16.51 -4.77
CA ALA A 117 -7.30 -16.97 -5.67
C ALA A 117 -7.16 -18.50 -5.72
N GLY A 118 -7.96 -19.25 -4.95
CA GLY A 118 -7.87 -20.72 -4.88
C GLY A 118 -6.60 -21.23 -4.21
N ILE A 119 -5.93 -20.42 -3.39
CA ILE A 119 -4.70 -20.81 -2.67
C ILE A 119 -5.07 -21.71 -1.49
N ARG A 120 -4.48 -22.91 -1.46
CA ARG A 120 -4.63 -23.90 -0.40
C ARG A 120 -3.32 -24.03 0.36
N LEU A 121 -3.37 -23.88 1.69
CA LEU A 121 -2.19 -23.98 2.55
C LEU A 121 -2.04 -25.35 3.19
N GLN A 122 -3.09 -26.15 3.23
CA GLN A 122 -3.09 -27.43 3.92
C GLN A 122 -2.04 -28.38 3.35
N GLY A 123 -1.14 -28.82 4.22
CA GLY A 123 -0.04 -29.74 3.86
C GLY A 123 1.11 -29.10 3.08
N GLN A 124 1.05 -27.80 2.79
CA GLN A 124 2.08 -27.08 2.03
C GLN A 124 3.21 -26.60 2.92
N VAL A 125 4.39 -26.43 2.34
CA VAL A 125 5.50 -25.70 2.94
C VAL A 125 5.43 -24.26 2.44
N VAL A 126 5.38 -23.31 3.37
CA VAL A 126 5.36 -21.88 3.07
C VAL A 126 6.71 -21.29 3.40
N VAL A 127 7.33 -20.64 2.43
CA VAL A 127 8.58 -19.89 2.61
C VAL A 127 8.25 -18.41 2.51
N ILE A 128 8.57 -17.65 3.56
CA ILE A 128 8.38 -16.21 3.63
C ILE A 128 9.77 -15.59 3.56
N ASP A 129 10.07 -15.01 2.41
CA ASP A 129 11.35 -14.35 2.16
C ASP A 129 11.29 -12.88 2.56
N GLU A 130 12.44 -12.27 2.91
CA GLU A 130 12.55 -10.90 3.41
C GLU A 130 11.58 -10.61 4.57
N ALA A 131 11.47 -11.57 5.49
CA ALA A 131 10.44 -11.59 6.52
C ALA A 131 10.62 -10.56 7.64
N HIS A 132 11.67 -9.73 7.60
CA HIS A 132 11.89 -8.66 8.57
C HIS A 132 10.67 -7.73 8.69
N ASN A 133 9.91 -7.52 7.60
CA ASN A 133 8.69 -6.70 7.58
C ASN A 133 7.39 -7.49 7.83
N LEU A 134 7.45 -8.77 8.18
CA LEU A 134 6.26 -9.64 8.24
C LEU A 134 5.24 -9.15 9.28
N ILE A 135 5.69 -8.81 10.49
CA ILE A 135 4.84 -8.34 11.59
C ILE A 135 4.11 -7.05 11.20
N ASP A 136 4.84 -6.08 10.66
CA ASP A 136 4.26 -4.81 10.24
C ASP A 136 3.35 -4.96 9.02
N THR A 137 3.68 -5.86 8.11
CA THR A 137 2.83 -6.19 6.96
C THR A 137 1.49 -6.81 7.40
N ILE A 138 1.48 -7.75 8.34
CA ILE A 138 0.24 -8.31 8.89
C ILE A 138 -0.59 -7.21 9.54
N THR A 139 0.04 -6.39 10.37
CA THR A 139 -0.62 -5.25 11.02
C THR A 139 -1.21 -4.29 9.98
N GLY A 140 -0.46 -3.95 8.94
CA GLY A 140 -0.90 -3.06 7.86
C GLY A 140 -2.06 -3.62 7.03
N ILE A 141 -2.03 -4.92 6.69
CA ILE A 141 -3.11 -5.59 5.94
C ILE A 141 -4.44 -5.57 6.70
N HIS A 142 -4.38 -5.70 8.03
CA HIS A 142 -5.57 -5.79 8.88
C HIS A 142 -5.93 -4.48 9.58
N SER A 143 -5.16 -3.42 9.40
CA SER A 143 -5.50 -2.06 9.81
C SER A 143 -6.21 -1.33 8.67
N VAL A 144 -7.28 -0.62 8.99
CA VAL A 144 -8.14 0.04 8.00
C VAL A 144 -8.35 1.48 8.38
N GLU A 145 -8.15 2.38 7.43
CA GLU A 145 -8.41 3.82 7.61
C GLU A 145 -9.51 4.30 6.66
N VAL A 146 -10.42 5.13 7.17
CA VAL A 146 -11.48 5.77 6.40
C VAL A 146 -11.46 7.27 6.65
N SER A 147 -11.39 8.05 5.58
CA SER A 147 -11.38 9.51 5.68
C SER A 147 -12.79 10.10 5.79
N GLY A 148 -12.91 11.28 6.39
CA GLY A 148 -14.17 12.02 6.44
C GLY A 148 -14.75 12.29 5.04
N SER A 149 -13.91 12.49 4.05
CA SER A 149 -14.32 12.61 2.64
C SER A 149 -14.97 11.33 2.12
N GLN A 150 -14.38 10.16 2.37
CA GLN A 150 -14.95 8.87 1.97
C GLN A 150 -16.29 8.59 2.68
N LEU A 151 -16.41 8.96 3.96
CA LEU A 151 -17.65 8.81 4.73
C LEU A 151 -18.79 9.65 4.14
N CYS A 152 -18.54 10.93 3.85
CA CYS A 152 -19.53 11.82 3.24
C CYS A 152 -19.90 11.36 1.83
N GLN A 153 -18.94 10.94 1.04
CA GLN A 153 -19.17 10.47 -0.33
C GLN A 153 -20.01 9.18 -0.33
N ALA A 154 -19.70 8.21 0.52
CA ALA A 154 -20.49 6.99 0.65
C ALA A 154 -21.91 7.27 1.14
N HIS A 155 -22.08 8.19 2.09
CA HIS A 155 -23.39 8.61 2.58
C HIS A 155 -24.24 9.20 1.44
N SER A 156 -23.70 10.15 0.68
CA SER A 156 -24.38 10.77 -0.46
C SER A 156 -24.78 9.74 -1.53
N GLN A 157 -23.87 8.83 -1.90
CA GLN A 157 -24.14 7.78 -2.88
C GLN A 157 -25.25 6.82 -2.42
N LEU A 158 -25.19 6.39 -1.15
CA LEU A 158 -26.16 5.47 -0.60
C LEU A 158 -27.54 6.10 -0.44
N LEU A 159 -27.59 7.40 -0.08
CA LEU A 159 -28.84 8.16 0.02
C LEU A 159 -29.51 8.28 -1.35
N GLN A 160 -28.77 8.69 -2.39
CA GLN A 160 -29.28 8.78 -3.77
C GLN A 160 -29.77 7.42 -4.29
N TYR A 161 -29.01 6.34 -3.97
CA TYR A 161 -29.42 4.98 -4.30
C TYR A 161 -30.75 4.61 -3.61
N MET A 162 -30.90 4.93 -2.33
CA MET A 162 -32.12 4.67 -1.57
C MET A 162 -33.31 5.47 -2.10
N GLU A 163 -33.13 6.75 -2.42
CA GLU A 163 -34.19 7.60 -3.01
C GLU A 163 -34.69 7.04 -4.33
N ARG A 164 -33.77 6.60 -5.21
CA ARG A 164 -34.12 6.08 -6.53
C ARG A 164 -34.76 4.69 -6.52
N TYR A 165 -34.27 3.82 -5.65
CA TYR A 165 -34.68 2.42 -5.64
C TYR A 165 -35.51 2.00 -4.42
N GLY A 166 -35.74 2.90 -3.45
CA GLY A 166 -36.37 2.58 -2.18
C GLY A 166 -37.72 1.88 -2.32
N LYS A 167 -38.55 2.32 -3.27
CA LYS A 167 -39.86 1.72 -3.56
C LYS A 167 -39.80 0.27 -4.13
N ARG A 168 -38.63 -0.14 -4.65
CA ARG A 168 -38.37 -1.47 -5.25
C ARG A 168 -37.62 -2.41 -4.33
N LEU A 169 -37.04 -1.87 -3.23
CA LEU A 169 -36.26 -2.64 -2.28
C LEU A 169 -37.20 -3.39 -1.32
N LYS A 170 -36.83 -4.64 -0.99
CA LYS A 170 -37.49 -5.36 0.10
C LYS A 170 -37.30 -4.60 1.42
N ALA A 171 -38.28 -4.62 2.31
CA ALA A 171 -38.24 -3.91 3.59
C ALA A 171 -36.97 -4.21 4.40
N LYS A 172 -36.52 -5.47 4.42
CA LYS A 172 -35.27 -5.88 5.07
C LYS A 172 -34.03 -5.17 4.50
N ASN A 173 -33.94 -5.04 3.18
CA ASN A 173 -32.81 -4.36 2.55
C ASN A 173 -32.83 -2.86 2.84
N LEU A 174 -34.01 -2.25 2.80
CA LEU A 174 -34.20 -0.83 3.13
C LEU A 174 -33.79 -0.55 4.60
N MET A 175 -34.14 -1.46 5.52
CA MET A 175 -33.75 -1.36 6.93
C MET A 175 -32.22 -1.32 7.08
N TYR A 176 -31.50 -2.25 6.44
CA TYR A 176 -30.02 -2.27 6.54
C TYR A 176 -29.37 -1.04 5.87
N ILE A 177 -29.90 -0.59 4.74
CA ILE A 177 -29.41 0.65 4.09
C ILE A 177 -29.57 1.85 5.04
N LYS A 178 -30.71 1.97 5.72
CA LYS A 178 -30.92 3.02 6.73
C LYS A 178 -29.95 2.88 7.92
N GLN A 179 -29.66 1.67 8.37
CA GLN A 179 -28.66 1.44 9.42
C GLN A 179 -27.26 1.86 8.97
N ILE A 180 -26.88 1.56 7.72
CA ILE A 180 -25.58 1.99 7.19
C ILE A 180 -25.52 3.53 7.09
N LEU A 181 -26.56 4.18 6.59
CA LEU A 181 -26.65 5.65 6.57
C LEU A 181 -26.46 6.25 7.96
N TYR A 182 -27.17 5.70 8.96
CA TYR A 182 -27.02 6.13 10.35
C TYR A 182 -25.59 5.96 10.87
N LEU A 183 -24.95 4.81 10.60
CA LEU A 183 -23.55 4.58 10.97
C LEU A 183 -22.61 5.63 10.36
N LEU A 184 -22.81 5.94 9.06
CA LEU A 184 -22.01 6.95 8.37
C LEU A 184 -22.20 8.35 8.96
N GLU A 185 -23.42 8.73 9.30
CA GLU A 185 -23.73 10.00 9.99
C GLU A 185 -23.01 10.07 11.35
N LYS A 186 -23.08 8.98 12.15
CA LYS A 186 -22.42 8.93 13.46
C LYS A 186 -20.90 8.97 13.35
N PHE A 187 -20.30 8.32 12.35
CA PHE A 187 -18.86 8.39 12.11
C PHE A 187 -18.41 9.81 11.72
N VAL A 188 -19.18 10.51 10.91
CA VAL A 188 -18.89 11.91 10.58
C VAL A 188 -19.06 12.82 11.81
N THR A 189 -20.12 12.58 12.61
CA THR A 189 -20.38 13.36 13.81
C THR A 189 -19.27 13.21 14.86
N VAL A 190 -18.74 12.00 15.06
CA VAL A 190 -17.65 11.76 16.04
C VAL A 190 -16.35 12.44 15.58
N LEU A 191 -16.15 12.64 14.27
CA LEU A 191 -15.06 13.46 13.75
C LEU A 191 -15.30 14.96 13.91
N GLY A 192 -16.49 15.38 14.38
CA GLY A 192 -16.87 16.78 14.53
C GLY A 192 -17.50 17.40 13.29
N GLY A 193 -17.87 16.58 12.30
CA GLY A 193 -18.41 17.01 11.03
C GLY A 193 -19.93 16.82 10.86
N ASN A 194 -20.41 17.23 9.70
CA ASN A 194 -21.80 17.06 9.26
C ASN A 194 -21.83 16.54 7.81
N VAL A 195 -22.54 15.43 7.60
CA VAL A 195 -22.67 14.78 6.26
C VAL A 195 -23.34 15.64 5.19
N LYS A 196 -24.09 16.69 5.60
CA LYS A 196 -24.81 17.58 4.68
C LYS A 196 -23.93 18.72 4.14
N GLN A 197 -22.74 18.91 4.70
CA GLN A 197 -21.82 19.96 4.32
C GLN A 197 -20.68 19.39 3.47
N ASN A 198 -20.03 20.26 2.66
CA ASN A 198 -18.88 19.83 1.88
C ASN A 198 -17.68 19.53 2.80
N PRO A 199 -17.14 18.30 2.80
CA PRO A 199 -16.06 17.93 3.70
C PRO A 199 -14.76 18.73 3.48
N ASN A 200 -14.54 19.29 2.28
CA ASN A 200 -13.34 20.04 1.96
C ASN A 200 -13.34 21.46 2.55
N THR A 201 -14.52 22.05 2.68
CA THR A 201 -14.69 23.42 3.20
C THR A 201 -15.13 23.45 4.65
N GLN A 202 -15.54 22.32 5.20
CA GLN A 202 -15.99 22.20 6.58
C GLN A 202 -14.81 22.23 7.54
N SER A 203 -14.63 23.38 8.22
CA SER A 203 -13.65 23.52 9.30
C SER A 203 -14.14 22.86 10.58
N LEU A 204 -13.26 22.15 11.28
CA LEU A 204 -13.55 21.49 12.54
C LEU A 204 -13.09 22.37 13.71
N SER A 205 -13.94 22.50 14.72
CA SER A 205 -13.64 23.28 15.92
C SER A 205 -12.62 22.62 16.85
N GLN A 206 -12.51 21.31 16.81
CA GLN A 206 -11.57 20.53 17.62
C GLN A 206 -10.61 19.78 16.69
N THR A 207 -9.32 19.98 16.92
CA THR A 207 -8.24 19.25 16.25
C THR A 207 -7.50 18.39 17.27
N GLY A 208 -6.96 17.27 16.82
CA GLY A 208 -6.19 16.37 17.68
C GLY A 208 -6.43 14.91 17.34
N THR A 209 -5.69 14.04 18.01
CA THR A 209 -5.78 12.60 17.85
C THR A 209 -6.23 11.97 19.15
N GLU A 210 -7.29 11.18 19.10
CA GLU A 210 -7.80 10.39 20.22
C GLU A 210 -7.66 8.90 19.90
N LEU A 211 -7.22 8.14 20.89
CA LEU A 211 -7.15 6.69 20.82
C LEU A 211 -8.23 6.09 21.72
N LYS A 212 -8.97 5.12 21.24
CA LYS A 212 -10.09 4.48 21.94
C LYS A 212 -10.02 2.97 21.82
N THR A 213 -10.47 2.27 22.85
CA THR A 213 -10.86 0.86 22.70
C THR A 213 -12.07 0.76 21.77
N ILE A 214 -12.33 -0.42 21.23
CA ILE A 214 -13.49 -0.61 20.34
C ILE A 214 -14.79 -0.30 21.10
N ASN A 215 -14.92 -0.77 22.34
CA ASN A 215 -16.12 -0.54 23.14
C ASN A 215 -16.34 0.95 23.40
N ASP A 216 -15.30 1.67 23.85
CA ASP A 216 -15.39 3.13 24.08
C ASP A 216 -15.79 3.87 22.80
N PHE A 217 -15.24 3.46 21.64
CA PHE A 217 -15.61 4.02 20.35
C PHE A 217 -17.09 3.77 20.03
N LEU A 218 -17.59 2.54 20.20
CA LEU A 218 -18.99 2.21 19.95
C LEU A 218 -19.95 3.01 20.83
N PHE A 219 -19.63 3.16 22.12
CA PHE A 219 -20.42 3.97 23.05
C PHE A 219 -20.36 5.47 22.71
N GLN A 220 -19.17 6.01 22.46
CA GLN A 220 -19.01 7.42 22.11
C GLN A 220 -19.75 7.79 20.81
N THR A 221 -19.75 6.89 19.84
CA THR A 221 -20.47 7.06 18.58
C THR A 221 -21.96 6.73 18.67
N GLN A 222 -22.45 6.24 19.82
CA GLN A 222 -23.84 5.85 20.04
C GLN A 222 -24.34 4.82 19.02
N ILE A 223 -23.51 3.82 18.69
CA ILE A 223 -23.83 2.74 17.76
C ILE A 223 -23.78 1.36 18.42
N ASP A 224 -23.62 1.31 19.72
CA ASP A 224 -23.61 0.09 20.55
C ASP A 224 -24.91 -0.71 20.44
N ASN A 225 -26.02 -0.07 20.11
CA ASN A 225 -27.33 -0.67 19.88
C ASN A 225 -27.48 -1.31 18.47
N ILE A 226 -26.52 -1.11 17.57
CA ILE A 226 -26.56 -1.69 16.21
C ILE A 226 -25.72 -2.98 16.18
N ASN A 227 -26.34 -4.07 15.73
CA ASN A 227 -25.61 -5.31 15.51
C ASN A 227 -24.74 -5.25 14.25
N LEU A 228 -23.47 -4.85 14.41
CA LEU A 228 -22.51 -4.70 13.33
C LEU A 228 -22.25 -6.03 12.58
N PHE A 229 -22.34 -7.19 13.25
CA PHE A 229 -22.21 -8.50 12.59
C PHE A 229 -23.31 -8.72 11.55
N LYS A 230 -24.56 -8.35 11.87
CA LYS A 230 -25.67 -8.44 10.93
C LYS A 230 -25.54 -7.45 9.77
N VAL A 231 -25.06 -6.25 10.04
CA VAL A 231 -24.79 -5.24 9.00
C VAL A 231 -23.69 -5.74 8.06
N ARG A 232 -22.58 -6.23 8.59
CA ARG A 232 -21.48 -6.84 7.82
C ARG A 232 -21.99 -7.98 6.93
N HIS A 233 -22.70 -8.95 7.51
CA HIS A 233 -23.28 -10.07 6.74
C HIS A 233 -24.23 -9.60 5.63
N TYR A 234 -25.01 -8.54 5.89
CA TYR A 234 -25.83 -7.92 4.86
C TYR A 234 -24.99 -7.33 3.73
N CYS A 235 -23.93 -6.60 4.02
CA CYS A 235 -23.03 -6.02 3.02
C CYS A 235 -22.41 -7.12 2.13
N GLU A 236 -21.88 -8.19 2.76
CA GLU A 236 -21.28 -9.34 2.07
C GLU A 236 -22.30 -10.03 1.15
N LYS A 237 -23.50 -10.32 1.65
CA LYS A 237 -24.53 -11.02 0.89
C LYS A 237 -25.19 -10.16 -0.18
N SER A 238 -25.42 -8.89 0.08
CA SER A 238 -26.08 -7.97 -0.85
C SER A 238 -25.16 -7.41 -1.91
N MET A 239 -23.81 -7.42 -1.64
CA MET A 239 -22.80 -6.74 -2.45
C MET A 239 -23.17 -5.28 -2.72
N ILE A 240 -23.63 -4.56 -1.70
CA ILE A 240 -24.16 -3.19 -1.84
C ILE A 240 -23.11 -2.22 -2.35
N SER A 241 -21.84 -2.34 -1.91
CA SER A 241 -20.73 -1.52 -2.38
C SER A 241 -20.51 -1.64 -3.89
N ARG A 242 -20.57 -2.86 -4.44
CA ARG A 242 -20.48 -3.11 -5.89
C ARG A 242 -21.68 -2.54 -6.65
N LYS A 243 -22.88 -2.64 -6.07
CA LYS A 243 -24.09 -2.05 -6.65
C LYS A 243 -24.02 -0.54 -6.69
N LEU A 244 -23.48 0.08 -5.64
CA LEU A 244 -23.25 1.51 -5.61
C LEU A 244 -22.19 1.95 -6.62
N PHE A 245 -21.12 1.20 -6.78
CA PHE A 245 -20.13 1.47 -7.81
C PHE A 245 -20.75 1.53 -9.20
N GLY A 246 -21.49 0.49 -9.60
CA GLY A 246 -22.24 0.49 -10.87
C GLY A 246 -23.35 1.55 -10.97
N PHE A 247 -23.90 1.99 -9.83
CA PHE A 247 -24.86 3.09 -9.79
C PHE A 247 -24.19 4.42 -10.08
N THR A 248 -23.04 4.71 -9.46
CA THR A 248 -22.28 5.95 -9.68
C THR A 248 -21.69 6.05 -11.09
N GLU A 249 -21.30 4.93 -11.69
CA GLU A 249 -20.87 4.90 -13.09
C GLU A 249 -22.00 5.29 -14.05
N ARG A 250 -23.22 4.88 -13.73
CA ARG A 250 -24.38 5.06 -14.62
C ARG A 250 -25.04 6.44 -14.48
N TYR A 251 -25.05 7.03 -13.30
CA TYR A 251 -25.81 8.23 -12.99
C TYR A 251 -24.97 9.45 -12.58
N GLY A 252 -23.67 9.27 -12.39
CA GLY A 252 -22.78 10.29 -11.83
C GLY A 252 -23.04 10.53 -10.33
N ILE A 253 -22.11 11.25 -9.67
CA ILE A 253 -22.29 11.70 -8.29
C ILE A 253 -22.63 13.20 -8.38
N VAL A 254 -23.85 13.57 -8.03
CA VAL A 254 -24.16 14.96 -7.75
C VAL A 254 -23.73 15.21 -6.30
N LEU A 255 -22.51 15.73 -6.10
CA LEU A 255 -22.18 16.39 -4.84
C LEU A 255 -23.17 17.55 -4.70
N ALA A 256 -23.83 17.67 -3.55
CA ALA A 256 -24.81 18.70 -3.29
C ALA A 256 -24.26 20.07 -3.74
N PRO A 257 -25.00 20.85 -4.55
CA PRO A 257 -24.51 22.12 -5.04
C PRO A 257 -24.25 23.01 -3.83
N SER A 258 -23.03 23.53 -3.71
CA SER A 258 -22.75 24.64 -2.82
C SER A 258 -23.67 25.78 -3.25
N ARG A 259 -24.66 26.12 -2.42
CA ARG A 259 -25.43 27.34 -2.57
C ARG A 259 -24.49 28.53 -2.32
N GLU A 260 -23.79 28.95 -3.35
CA GLU A 260 -23.16 30.29 -3.48
C GLU A 260 -22.07 30.21 -4.55
N GLN A 261 -22.51 30.17 -5.82
CA GLN A 261 -21.78 30.82 -6.92
C GLN A 261 -22.78 31.42 -7.86
N PRO A 262 -22.68 32.74 -8.16
CA PRO A 262 -23.55 33.37 -9.14
C PRO A 262 -23.25 32.79 -10.53
N ASN A 263 -24.31 32.59 -11.31
CA ASN A 263 -24.40 32.08 -12.67
C ASN A 263 -23.30 32.56 -13.65
N LEU A 264 -22.09 32.00 -13.59
CA LEU A 264 -21.07 32.21 -14.62
C LEU A 264 -21.07 31.05 -15.65
N ALA A 265 -21.63 29.88 -15.28
CA ALA A 265 -21.69 28.74 -16.18
C ALA A 265 -22.66 28.95 -17.38
N GLY A 266 -23.72 29.73 -17.19
CA GLY A 266 -24.65 30.08 -18.26
C GLY A 266 -24.05 30.98 -19.32
N LEU A 267 -23.19 31.91 -18.91
CA LEU A 267 -22.53 32.86 -19.81
C LEU A 267 -21.44 32.18 -20.64
N GLN A 268 -20.68 31.25 -20.05
CA GLN A 268 -19.65 30.46 -20.76
C GLN A 268 -20.27 29.50 -21.79
N HIS A 269 -21.40 28.85 -21.45
CA HIS A 269 -22.11 27.97 -22.40
C HIS A 269 -22.74 28.79 -23.54
N PHE A 270 -23.25 30.01 -23.25
CA PHE A 270 -23.79 30.92 -24.27
C PHE A 270 -22.67 31.45 -25.19
N LEU A 271 -21.50 31.77 -24.65
CA LEU A 271 -20.36 32.25 -25.45
C LEU A 271 -19.74 31.13 -26.31
N GLN A 272 -19.80 29.87 -25.87
CA GLN A 272 -19.39 28.72 -26.70
C GLN A 272 -20.38 28.41 -27.82
N SER A 273 -21.67 28.75 -27.65
CA SER A 273 -22.69 28.57 -28.71
C SER A 273 -22.63 29.64 -29.81
N LEU A 274 -21.88 30.73 -29.60
CA LEU A 274 -21.73 31.86 -30.56
C LEU A 274 -20.48 31.77 -31.44
N GLN A 275 -19.67 30.69 -31.33
CA GLN A 275 -18.53 30.48 -32.23
C GLN A 275 -18.98 29.87 -33.56
N PRO A 276 -18.63 30.47 -34.72
CA PRO A 276 -19.08 29.98 -36.02
C PRO A 276 -18.42 28.65 -36.35
N THR A 277 -19.23 27.68 -36.78
CA THR A 277 -18.84 26.38 -37.30
C THR A 277 -17.89 26.49 -38.48
N VAL A 278 -16.63 26.19 -38.30
CA VAL A 278 -15.66 25.98 -39.37
C VAL A 278 -15.79 24.53 -39.86
N THR A 279 -16.03 24.44 -41.16
CA THR A 279 -16.25 23.22 -41.97
C THR A 279 -15.16 22.17 -41.80
N LYS A 280 -15.60 20.94 -41.62
CA LYS A 280 -14.78 19.74 -41.53
C LYS A 280 -14.10 19.42 -42.87
N THR A 281 -12.79 19.25 -42.86
CA THR A 281 -12.04 18.40 -43.81
C THR A 281 -11.65 17.10 -43.08
N PRO A 282 -11.66 15.94 -43.76
CA PRO A 282 -11.40 14.67 -43.12
C PRO A 282 -9.90 14.45 -42.92
N VAL A 283 -9.49 14.38 -41.68
CA VAL A 283 -8.15 13.95 -41.28
C VAL A 283 -8.26 12.58 -40.64
N THR A 284 -7.45 11.66 -41.12
CA THR A 284 -7.25 10.28 -40.65
C THR A 284 -7.03 10.18 -39.15
N PRO A 285 -7.50 9.11 -38.48
CA PRO A 285 -7.38 8.97 -37.03
C PRO A 285 -5.93 8.67 -36.65
N VAL A 286 -5.31 9.61 -35.93
CA VAL A 286 -4.12 9.34 -35.11
C VAL A 286 -4.64 8.84 -33.78
N GLU A 287 -4.26 7.64 -33.41
CA GLU A 287 -4.53 7.03 -32.11
C GLU A 287 -3.70 7.74 -31.02
N ASP A 288 -4.24 8.79 -30.45
CA ASP A 288 -3.79 9.27 -29.14
C ASP A 288 -4.64 8.62 -28.06
N GLY A 289 -4.06 7.58 -27.44
CA GLY A 289 -4.61 6.94 -26.25
C GLY A 289 -4.58 7.90 -25.08
N GLU A 290 -5.67 8.65 -24.85
CA GLU A 290 -5.90 9.30 -23.58
C GLU A 290 -5.89 8.24 -22.48
N ALA A 291 -4.82 8.23 -21.69
CA ALA A 291 -4.70 7.40 -20.49
C ALA A 291 -5.86 7.79 -19.54
N ARG A 292 -6.92 6.98 -19.54
CA ARG A 292 -8.03 7.11 -18.58
C ARG A 292 -7.47 7.02 -17.18
N VAL A 293 -7.56 8.10 -16.44
CA VAL A 293 -7.24 8.17 -15.01
C VAL A 293 -7.93 7.00 -14.30
N PRO A 294 -7.21 6.16 -13.53
CA PRO A 294 -7.79 5.05 -12.79
C PRO A 294 -8.91 5.56 -11.88
N ARG A 295 -10.11 5.00 -12.02
CA ARG A 295 -11.25 5.41 -11.18
C ARG A 295 -11.08 4.83 -9.77
N PRO A 296 -11.20 5.64 -8.71
CA PRO A 296 -11.03 5.18 -7.34
C PRO A 296 -12.10 4.13 -6.99
N ALA A 297 -11.73 3.20 -6.09
CA ALA A 297 -12.65 2.21 -5.54
C ALA A 297 -13.88 2.88 -4.89
N SER A 298 -15.01 2.15 -4.81
CA SER A 298 -16.19 2.66 -4.12
C SER A 298 -15.85 2.99 -2.65
N PRO A 299 -16.12 4.22 -2.17
CA PRO A 299 -15.86 4.58 -0.78
C PRO A 299 -16.50 3.63 0.23
N LEU A 300 -17.67 3.08 -0.10
CA LEU A 300 -18.35 2.13 0.77
C LEU A 300 -17.57 0.82 0.97
N MET A 301 -16.69 0.42 0.04
CA MET A 301 -15.85 -0.78 0.23
C MET A 301 -14.85 -0.59 1.38
N HIS A 302 -14.22 0.58 1.49
CA HIS A 302 -13.33 0.90 2.61
C HIS A 302 -14.09 0.90 3.94
N ILE A 303 -15.32 1.41 3.94
CA ILE A 303 -16.18 1.44 5.13
C ILE A 303 -16.63 0.03 5.52
N GLU A 304 -16.97 -0.84 4.55
CA GLU A 304 -17.26 -2.25 4.82
C GLU A 304 -16.05 -2.95 5.47
N SER A 305 -14.84 -2.67 5.03
CA SER A 305 -13.61 -3.20 5.63
C SER A 305 -13.41 -2.67 7.06
N PHE A 306 -13.68 -1.40 7.31
CA PHE A 306 -13.63 -0.80 8.65
C PHE A 306 -14.68 -1.43 9.59
N LEU A 307 -15.92 -1.61 9.14
CA LEU A 307 -16.96 -2.31 9.89
C LEU A 307 -16.57 -3.77 10.17
N ALA A 308 -15.95 -4.46 9.20
CA ALA A 308 -15.43 -5.80 9.40
C ALA A 308 -14.34 -5.83 10.48
N ALA A 309 -13.40 -4.90 10.46
CA ALA A 309 -12.36 -4.78 11.47
C ALA A 309 -12.95 -4.57 12.88
N LEU A 310 -13.97 -3.72 13.03
CA LEU A 310 -14.66 -3.52 14.31
C LEU A 310 -15.37 -4.79 14.82
N THR A 311 -15.72 -5.74 13.93
CA THR A 311 -16.40 -6.99 14.33
C THR A 311 -15.44 -8.15 14.59
N THR A 312 -14.20 -8.09 14.11
CA THR A 312 -13.22 -9.17 14.26
C THR A 312 -12.26 -8.96 15.41
N ALA A 313 -12.14 -7.73 15.88
CA ALA A 313 -11.20 -7.38 16.94
C ALA A 313 -11.90 -7.46 18.30
N ASN A 314 -11.25 -8.09 19.19
CA ASN A 314 -11.54 -8.16 20.61
C ASN A 314 -10.70 -7.10 21.35
N GLN A 315 -9.89 -7.56 22.29
CA GLN A 315 -9.04 -6.69 23.12
C GLN A 315 -7.83 -6.10 22.35
N ASP A 316 -7.48 -6.67 21.21
CA ASP A 316 -6.27 -6.34 20.44
C ASP A 316 -6.48 -5.25 19.38
N GLY A 317 -7.69 -4.69 19.28
CA GLY A 317 -8.02 -3.61 18.36
C GLY A 317 -8.15 -2.25 19.04
N ARG A 318 -7.73 -1.21 18.34
CA ARG A 318 -7.93 0.20 18.77
C ARG A 318 -8.52 0.99 17.62
N VAL A 319 -9.23 2.05 17.98
CA VAL A 319 -9.72 3.04 17.01
C VAL A 319 -9.05 4.37 17.28
N ILE A 320 -8.42 4.92 16.27
CA ILE A 320 -7.78 6.23 16.29
C ILE A 320 -8.69 7.20 15.56
N LEU A 321 -9.09 8.26 16.26
CA LEU A 321 -9.81 9.39 15.70
C LEU A 321 -8.81 10.50 15.44
N SER A 322 -8.52 10.80 14.18
CA SER A 322 -7.63 11.90 13.79
C SER A 322 -8.47 13.04 13.26
N ARG A 323 -8.55 14.15 14.02
CA ARG A 323 -9.24 15.38 13.63
C ARG A 323 -8.22 16.40 13.18
N GLN A 324 -8.32 16.79 11.92
CA GLN A 324 -7.47 17.81 11.30
C GLN A 324 -8.27 19.11 11.08
N GLY A 325 -7.65 20.14 10.52
CA GLY A 325 -8.31 21.41 10.26
C GLY A 325 -9.61 21.33 9.43
N SER A 326 -9.75 20.33 8.55
CA SER A 326 -10.98 20.06 7.80
C SER A 326 -11.45 18.62 7.95
N LEU A 327 -12.74 18.37 7.71
CA LEU A 327 -13.31 17.04 7.75
C LEU A 327 -12.66 16.11 6.71
N SER A 328 -12.34 16.62 5.52
CA SER A 328 -11.70 15.84 4.46
C SER A 328 -10.31 15.30 4.84
N GLN A 329 -9.60 16.02 5.71
CA GLN A 329 -8.28 15.63 6.22
C GLN A 329 -8.35 14.76 7.48
N SER A 330 -9.55 14.64 8.06
CA SER A 330 -9.79 13.86 9.27
C SER A 330 -10.11 12.41 8.93
N SER A 331 -9.76 11.47 9.81
CA SER A 331 -9.94 10.04 9.56
C SER A 331 -10.27 9.25 10.83
N LEU A 332 -10.88 8.08 10.61
CA LEU A 332 -11.02 7.00 11.57
C LEU A 332 -10.11 5.86 11.12
N LYS A 333 -9.21 5.41 11.98
CA LYS A 333 -8.30 4.31 11.70
C LYS A 333 -8.50 3.20 12.72
N PHE A 334 -8.77 2.00 12.22
CA PHE A 334 -8.67 0.80 13.03
C PHE A 334 -7.22 0.32 13.03
N LEU A 335 -6.64 0.13 14.21
CA LEU A 335 -5.29 -0.36 14.43
C LEU A 335 -5.33 -1.75 15.04
N LEU A 336 -4.71 -2.72 14.38
CA LEU A 336 -4.48 -4.05 14.91
C LEU A 336 -3.18 -4.05 15.74
N LEU A 337 -3.24 -4.48 17.01
CA LEU A 337 -2.08 -4.57 17.90
C LEU A 337 -1.45 -5.96 17.90
N ASN A 338 -2.26 -7.02 17.75
CA ASN A 338 -1.80 -8.40 17.76
C ASN A 338 -1.83 -9.04 16.36
N PRO A 339 -0.71 -9.08 15.65
CA PRO A 339 -0.63 -9.69 14.32
C PRO A 339 -0.78 -11.22 14.35
N ALA A 340 -0.47 -11.87 15.47
CA ALA A 340 -0.42 -13.32 15.60
C ALA A 340 -1.79 -13.99 15.36
N VAL A 341 -2.90 -13.32 15.69
CA VAL A 341 -4.25 -13.85 15.47
C VAL A 341 -4.51 -14.22 14.01
N HIS A 342 -4.01 -13.38 13.10
CA HIS A 342 -4.16 -13.62 11.65
C HIS A 342 -3.10 -14.59 11.10
N PHE A 343 -1.93 -14.62 11.70
CA PHE A 343 -0.86 -15.53 11.31
C PHE A 343 -1.09 -16.97 11.82
N ALA A 344 -1.76 -17.12 12.95
CA ALA A 344 -2.08 -18.42 13.54
C ALA A 344 -2.79 -19.37 12.56
N GLN A 345 -3.67 -18.85 11.70
CA GLN A 345 -4.35 -19.67 10.69
C GLN A 345 -3.36 -20.21 9.67
N VAL A 346 -2.38 -19.42 9.22
CA VAL A 346 -1.36 -19.85 8.25
C VAL A 346 -0.53 -20.97 8.86
N VAL A 347 -0.03 -20.77 10.08
CA VAL A 347 0.80 -21.78 10.78
C VAL A 347 0.03 -23.08 11.03
N LYS A 348 -1.26 -22.98 11.39
CA LYS A 348 -2.11 -24.14 11.66
C LYS A 348 -2.41 -24.97 10.42
N GLU A 349 -2.59 -24.36 9.27
CA GLU A 349 -2.93 -25.03 8.02
C GLU A 349 -1.70 -25.62 7.31
N CYS A 350 -0.54 -24.97 7.44
CA CYS A 350 0.69 -25.38 6.76
C CYS A 350 1.34 -26.61 7.41
N ARG A 351 2.02 -27.41 6.59
CA ARG A 351 2.92 -28.46 7.07
C ARG A 351 4.15 -27.89 7.78
N ALA A 352 4.73 -26.83 7.19
CA ALA A 352 5.87 -26.09 7.75
C ALA A 352 5.86 -24.66 7.24
N VAL A 353 6.41 -23.75 8.04
CA VAL A 353 6.63 -22.35 7.66
C VAL A 353 8.10 -22.03 7.87
N VAL A 354 8.76 -21.55 6.82
CA VAL A 354 10.13 -21.07 6.84
C VAL A 354 10.09 -19.54 6.78
N ILE A 355 10.64 -18.89 7.79
CA ILE A 355 10.70 -17.42 7.88
C ILE A 355 12.17 -17.06 7.66
N ALA A 356 12.49 -16.43 6.55
CA ALA A 356 13.85 -16.11 6.14
C ALA A 356 14.02 -14.59 5.91
N GLY A 357 15.22 -14.10 6.19
CA GLY A 357 15.57 -12.70 5.92
C GLY A 357 17.02 -12.40 6.30
N GLY A 358 17.61 -11.38 5.68
CA GLY A 358 18.98 -10.96 5.91
C GLY A 358 19.17 -10.24 7.26
N THR A 359 18.12 -9.60 7.81
CA THR A 359 18.16 -8.81 9.05
C THR A 359 16.98 -9.18 9.95
N MET A 360 17.07 -10.35 10.59
CA MET A 360 15.99 -10.88 11.44
C MET A 360 16.22 -10.63 12.95
N GLN A 361 17.28 -9.93 13.33
CA GLN A 361 17.55 -9.60 14.74
C GLN A 361 16.69 -8.41 15.20
N PRO A 362 16.15 -8.46 16.43
CA PRO A 362 16.17 -9.57 17.36
C PRO A 362 15.14 -10.67 16.99
N VAL A 363 15.60 -11.92 16.88
CA VAL A 363 14.73 -13.08 16.56
C VAL A 363 13.65 -13.31 17.62
N SER A 364 13.89 -12.82 18.85
CA SER A 364 12.92 -12.84 19.95
C SER A 364 11.58 -12.21 19.57
N ASP A 365 11.57 -11.18 18.72
CA ASP A 365 10.32 -10.51 18.32
C ASP A 365 9.43 -11.44 17.50
N PHE A 366 10.01 -12.20 16.58
CA PHE A 366 9.25 -13.21 15.82
C PHE A 366 8.78 -14.34 16.70
N ARG A 367 9.65 -14.84 17.60
CA ARG A 367 9.31 -15.93 18.49
C ARG A 367 8.20 -15.56 19.47
N GLU A 368 8.28 -14.38 20.10
CA GLU A 368 7.36 -13.98 21.14
C GLU A 368 6.10 -13.30 20.59
N GLN A 369 6.24 -12.27 19.72
CA GLN A 369 5.10 -11.51 19.23
C GLN A 369 4.29 -12.26 18.16
N LEU A 370 4.92 -13.14 17.39
CA LEU A 370 4.25 -13.80 16.27
C LEU A 370 3.99 -15.27 16.55
N LEU A 371 5.03 -16.07 16.83
CA LEU A 371 4.88 -17.52 16.90
C LEU A 371 4.24 -17.98 18.22
N ALA A 372 4.74 -17.53 19.36
CA ALA A 372 4.17 -17.90 20.67
C ALA A 372 2.72 -17.41 20.80
N CYS A 373 2.45 -16.15 20.41
CA CYS A 373 1.09 -15.61 20.39
C CYS A 373 0.16 -16.29 19.37
N ALA A 374 0.72 -16.95 18.33
CA ALA A 374 -0.03 -17.80 17.41
C ALA A 374 -0.25 -19.23 17.93
N GLY A 375 0.22 -19.54 19.15
CA GLY A 375 0.09 -20.86 19.77
C GLY A 375 1.12 -21.90 19.28
N VAL A 376 2.27 -21.45 18.81
CA VAL A 376 3.37 -22.35 18.42
C VAL A 376 4.24 -22.64 19.65
N GLU A 377 4.39 -23.90 19.99
CA GLU A 377 5.27 -24.35 21.05
C GLU A 377 6.74 -24.12 20.72
N ALA A 378 7.55 -23.76 21.72
CA ALA A 378 8.95 -23.37 21.52
C ALA A 378 9.78 -24.51 20.90
N GLU A 379 9.47 -25.75 21.24
CA GLU A 379 10.17 -26.97 20.74
C GLU A 379 9.94 -27.22 19.25
N ARG A 380 8.91 -26.62 18.66
CA ARG A 380 8.62 -26.68 17.24
C ARG A 380 9.34 -25.61 16.42
N VAL A 381 10.00 -24.66 17.08
CA VAL A 381 10.72 -23.56 16.44
C VAL A 381 12.19 -23.91 16.34
N VAL A 382 12.71 -23.97 15.12
CA VAL A 382 14.14 -24.16 14.85
C VAL A 382 14.71 -22.84 14.37
N GLU A 383 15.71 -22.34 15.09
CA GLU A 383 16.43 -21.12 14.73
C GLU A 383 17.74 -21.47 14.04
N PHE A 384 18.03 -20.80 12.94
CA PHE A 384 19.27 -20.93 12.20
C PHE A 384 19.80 -19.54 11.86
N SER A 385 21.06 -19.27 12.18
CA SER A 385 21.73 -18.02 11.84
C SER A 385 23.10 -18.34 11.24
N CYS A 386 23.45 -17.69 10.17
CA CYS A 386 24.77 -17.77 9.54
C CYS A 386 25.42 -16.38 9.48
N GLY A 387 26.75 -16.36 9.37
CA GLY A 387 27.49 -15.14 9.18
C GLY A 387 27.31 -14.55 7.77
N HIS A 388 27.83 -13.36 7.57
CA HIS A 388 27.85 -12.71 6.27
C HIS A 388 28.65 -13.52 5.24
N VAL A 389 28.15 -13.56 4.01
CA VAL A 389 28.86 -14.16 2.87
C VAL A 389 30.07 -13.31 2.46
N ILE A 390 29.99 -12.00 2.69
CA ILE A 390 31.06 -11.07 2.35
C ILE A 390 32.17 -11.17 3.41
N PRO A 391 33.45 -11.38 3.01
CA PRO A 391 34.58 -11.37 3.92
C PRO A 391 34.68 -10.02 4.66
N PRO A 392 35.05 -10.02 5.95
CA PRO A 392 35.19 -8.78 6.74
C PRO A 392 36.12 -7.74 6.11
N ASP A 393 37.17 -8.17 5.42
CA ASP A 393 38.14 -7.29 4.76
C ASP A 393 37.54 -6.51 3.56
N ASN A 394 36.39 -6.94 3.05
CA ASN A 394 35.69 -6.28 1.95
C ASN A 394 34.69 -5.24 2.42
N ILE A 395 34.49 -5.06 3.74
CA ILE A 395 33.57 -4.09 4.33
C ILE A 395 34.33 -3.24 5.33
N LEU A 396 34.18 -1.89 5.21
CA LEU A 396 34.71 -0.93 6.16
C LEU A 396 33.54 -0.15 6.81
N PRO A 397 33.01 -0.58 7.98
CA PRO A 397 32.02 0.19 8.71
C PRO A 397 32.68 1.32 9.47
N LEU A 398 32.20 2.55 9.29
CA LEU A 398 32.71 3.75 9.95
C LEU A 398 31.56 4.47 10.67
N ILE A 399 31.73 4.71 11.96
CA ILE A 399 30.83 5.55 12.76
C ILE A 399 31.49 6.91 12.93
N ILE A 400 30.94 7.92 12.25
CA ILE A 400 31.49 9.27 12.25
C ILE A 400 30.77 10.12 13.29
N CYS A 401 31.41 10.43 14.41
CA CYS A 401 30.84 11.22 15.51
C CYS A 401 31.20 12.72 15.40
N SER A 402 32.19 13.07 14.61
CA SER A 402 32.62 14.47 14.37
C SER A 402 33.01 14.67 12.91
N GLY A 403 32.81 15.85 12.41
CA GLY A 403 33.16 16.18 11.04
C GLY A 403 34.58 16.75 10.88
N PRO A 404 34.99 17.14 9.65
CA PRO A 404 36.33 17.65 9.35
C PRO A 404 36.71 18.92 10.11
N SER A 405 35.75 19.71 10.57
CA SER A 405 36.00 20.90 11.41
C SER A 405 36.03 20.60 12.90
N SER A 406 36.07 19.32 13.29
CA SER A 406 35.97 18.86 14.69
C SER A 406 34.59 19.15 15.34
N GLN A 407 33.61 19.57 14.56
CA GLN A 407 32.23 19.75 15.03
C GLN A 407 31.64 18.40 15.36
N GLN A 408 31.12 18.24 16.59
CA GLN A 408 30.36 17.05 17.00
C GLN A 408 29.08 16.94 16.19
N LEU A 409 28.81 15.73 15.70
CA LEU A 409 27.59 15.42 14.95
C LEU A 409 26.48 14.91 15.89
N GLU A 410 25.35 15.56 15.83
CA GLU A 410 24.18 15.18 16.62
C GLU A 410 22.92 15.27 15.75
N PHE A 411 22.43 14.11 15.28
CA PHE A 411 21.29 14.02 14.38
C PHE A 411 19.95 13.77 15.13
N THR A 412 19.84 14.33 16.36
CA THR A 412 18.54 14.35 17.05
C THR A 412 17.55 15.23 16.27
N TYR A 413 16.25 14.97 16.44
CA TYR A 413 15.18 15.74 15.78
C TYR A 413 15.33 17.26 15.97
N GLN A 414 15.84 17.68 17.14
CA GLN A 414 15.99 19.10 17.50
C GLN A 414 17.23 19.76 16.86
N LYS A 415 18.33 18.99 16.64
CA LYS A 415 19.62 19.54 16.23
C LYS A 415 19.99 19.25 14.78
N ARG A 416 19.42 18.22 14.16
CA ARG A 416 19.75 17.81 12.79
C ARG A 416 19.54 18.90 11.73
N GLU A 417 18.60 19.83 11.99
CA GLU A 417 18.25 20.92 11.06
C GLU A 417 19.11 22.18 11.25
N LEU A 418 20.04 22.17 12.21
CA LEU A 418 20.97 23.28 12.39
C LEU A 418 21.90 23.41 11.17
N PRO A 419 22.12 24.63 10.65
CA PRO A 419 23.01 24.86 9.51
C PRO A 419 24.40 24.22 9.67
N GLN A 420 24.94 24.26 10.87
CA GLN A 420 26.25 23.67 11.19
C GLN A 420 26.27 22.15 10.96
N MET A 421 25.19 21.44 11.31
CA MET A 421 25.07 19.98 11.09
C MET A 421 24.98 19.68 9.60
N MET A 422 24.20 20.46 8.84
CA MET A 422 24.08 20.30 7.40
C MET A 422 25.37 20.61 6.67
N ASP A 423 26.11 21.66 7.07
CA ASP A 423 27.42 22.02 6.51
C ASP A 423 28.45 20.94 6.76
N GLU A 424 28.48 20.40 7.99
CA GLU A 424 29.49 19.40 8.35
C GLU A 424 29.21 18.06 7.65
N THR A 425 27.95 17.67 7.54
CA THR A 425 27.53 16.51 6.74
C THR A 425 27.94 16.67 5.27
N GLY A 426 27.81 17.86 4.73
CA GLY A 426 28.21 18.15 3.36
C GLY A 426 29.74 18.09 3.17
N ARG A 427 30.53 18.56 4.14
CA ARG A 427 32.01 18.45 4.11
C ARG A 427 32.47 17.01 4.15
N ILE A 428 31.84 16.17 4.99
CA ILE A 428 32.09 14.72 5.03
C ILE A 428 31.81 14.10 3.66
N LEU A 429 30.65 14.40 3.05
CA LEU A 429 30.34 13.90 1.72
C LEU A 429 31.32 14.37 0.65
N CYS A 430 31.81 15.62 0.70
CA CYS A 430 32.83 16.09 -0.22
C CYS A 430 34.10 15.27 -0.10
N ASN A 431 34.55 14.98 1.13
CA ASN A 431 35.73 14.16 1.37
C ASN A 431 35.53 12.73 0.86
N LEU A 432 34.39 12.10 1.19
CA LEU A 432 34.05 10.75 0.70
C LEU A 432 34.01 10.72 -0.84
N CYS A 433 33.33 11.67 -1.47
CA CYS A 433 33.22 11.76 -2.94
C CYS A 433 34.58 11.98 -3.64
N THR A 434 35.60 12.48 -2.92
CA THR A 434 36.95 12.65 -3.45
C THR A 434 37.71 11.33 -3.46
N VAL A 435 37.57 10.50 -2.44
CA VAL A 435 38.34 9.25 -2.26
C VAL A 435 37.64 8.02 -2.79
N VAL A 436 36.29 7.98 -2.76
CA VAL A 436 35.51 6.81 -3.18
C VAL A 436 35.25 6.87 -4.68
N PRO A 437 35.69 5.86 -5.47
CA PRO A 437 35.35 5.76 -6.89
C PRO A 437 33.89 5.25 -7.07
N GLY A 438 33.33 5.41 -8.26
CA GLY A 438 32.00 4.86 -8.59
C GLY A 438 30.84 5.53 -7.87
N GLY A 439 29.91 4.72 -7.40
CA GLY A 439 28.66 5.17 -6.77
C GLY A 439 28.79 5.42 -5.27
N VAL A 440 28.25 6.55 -4.83
CA VAL A 440 28.02 6.88 -3.43
C VAL A 440 26.52 7.05 -3.22
N VAL A 441 25.91 6.29 -2.29
CA VAL A 441 24.51 6.39 -1.96
C VAL A 441 24.37 6.99 -0.56
N CYS A 442 23.64 8.11 -0.45
CA CYS A 442 23.44 8.81 0.82
C CYS A 442 21.96 8.76 1.20
N PHE A 443 21.66 8.13 2.33
CA PHE A 443 20.32 7.99 2.86
C PHE A 443 20.01 8.99 3.96
N PHE A 444 18.90 9.70 3.80
CA PHE A 444 18.36 10.65 4.79
C PHE A 444 17.17 10.03 5.53
N PRO A 445 16.89 10.44 6.76
CA PRO A 445 15.78 9.88 7.55
C PRO A 445 14.37 10.25 7.05
N SER A 446 14.24 11.29 6.22
CA SER A 446 12.94 11.69 5.62
C SER A 446 13.14 12.55 4.38
N TYR A 447 12.12 12.55 3.49
CA TYR A 447 12.08 13.42 2.29
C TYR A 447 12.13 14.92 2.65
N GLU A 448 11.53 15.32 3.77
CA GLU A 448 11.53 16.71 4.22
C GLU A 448 12.96 17.15 4.59
N TYR A 449 13.63 16.34 5.40
CA TYR A 449 15.00 16.65 5.80
C TYR A 449 15.98 16.63 4.61
N GLN A 450 15.85 15.64 3.71
CA GLN A 450 16.64 15.62 2.47
C GLN A 450 16.47 16.92 1.67
N ARG A 451 15.23 17.42 1.54
CA ARG A 451 14.91 18.64 0.81
C ARG A 451 15.51 19.88 1.45
N GLN A 452 15.45 19.98 2.79
CA GLN A 452 16.05 21.06 3.56
C GLN A 452 17.57 21.08 3.41
N VAL A 453 18.20 19.91 3.57
CA VAL A 453 19.66 19.75 3.41
C VAL A 453 20.09 20.11 1.99
N TYR A 454 19.38 19.62 0.98
CA TYR A 454 19.68 19.93 -0.42
C TYR A 454 19.58 21.43 -0.71
N ALA A 455 18.54 22.11 -0.25
CA ALA A 455 18.36 23.55 -0.42
C ALA A 455 19.44 24.36 0.32
N HIS A 456 19.88 23.88 1.49
CA HIS A 456 20.98 24.50 2.23
C HIS A 456 22.32 24.35 1.50
N TRP A 457 22.62 23.16 0.97
CA TRP A 457 23.83 22.90 0.20
C TRP A 457 23.88 23.66 -1.14
N ASP A 458 22.72 23.89 -1.75
CA ASP A 458 22.62 24.71 -2.97
C ASP A 458 22.99 26.16 -2.67
N LYS A 459 22.41 26.75 -1.61
CA LYS A 459 22.69 28.13 -1.17
C LYS A 459 24.13 28.34 -0.74
N SER A 460 24.75 27.35 -0.08
CA SER A 460 26.13 27.43 0.39
C SER A 460 27.19 27.13 -0.69
N GLY A 461 26.74 26.76 -1.91
CA GLY A 461 27.66 26.39 -3.01
C GLY A 461 28.29 25.01 -2.86
N LEU A 462 27.86 24.22 -1.88
CA LEU A 462 28.41 22.90 -1.59
C LEU A 462 27.99 21.88 -2.67
N LEU A 463 26.80 21.99 -3.26
CA LEU A 463 26.40 21.15 -4.39
C LEU A 463 27.34 21.33 -5.59
N ALA A 464 27.75 22.54 -5.89
CA ALA A 464 28.73 22.81 -6.96
C ALA A 464 30.09 22.12 -6.70
N ARG A 465 30.54 22.11 -5.44
CA ARG A 465 31.75 21.39 -5.04
C ARG A 465 31.62 19.88 -5.18
N LEU A 466 30.51 19.30 -4.77
CA LEU A 466 30.20 17.87 -4.95
C LEU A 466 30.13 17.50 -6.44
N ALA A 467 29.53 18.36 -7.27
CA ALA A 467 29.35 18.14 -8.70
C ALA A 467 30.68 18.09 -9.48
N VAL A 468 31.76 18.64 -8.94
CA VAL A 468 33.12 18.52 -9.54
C VAL A 468 33.57 17.05 -9.59
N ARG A 469 33.21 16.26 -8.59
CA ARG A 469 33.66 14.87 -8.44
C ARG A 469 32.60 13.83 -8.76
N LYS A 470 31.31 14.12 -8.48
CA LYS A 470 30.19 13.18 -8.64
C LYS A 470 29.01 13.85 -9.33
N LYS A 471 28.42 13.20 -10.33
CA LYS A 471 27.11 13.62 -10.83
C LYS A 471 26.05 13.34 -9.76
N ILE A 472 25.27 14.36 -9.38
CA ILE A 472 24.29 14.27 -8.29
C ILE A 472 22.93 13.84 -8.83
N PHE A 473 22.36 12.82 -8.20
CA PHE A 473 21.02 12.31 -8.46
C PHE A 473 20.18 12.40 -7.18
N GLN A 474 18.87 12.54 -7.32
CA GLN A 474 17.94 12.51 -6.20
C GLN A 474 16.87 11.45 -6.43
N GLU A 475 16.40 10.86 -5.36
CA GLU A 475 15.27 9.94 -5.40
C GLU A 475 14.02 10.66 -5.95
N PRO A 476 13.37 10.12 -6.99
CA PRO A 476 12.22 10.76 -7.61
C PRO A 476 10.96 10.61 -6.76
N LYS A 477 10.09 11.63 -6.81
CA LYS A 477 8.80 11.59 -6.10
C LYS A 477 7.83 10.55 -6.67
N ARG A 478 7.92 10.24 -7.96
CA ARG A 478 7.03 9.30 -8.66
C ARG A 478 7.72 7.96 -8.90
N ALA A 479 7.05 6.87 -8.61
CA ALA A 479 7.58 5.52 -8.79
C ALA A 479 7.98 5.21 -10.25
N ASN A 480 7.23 5.72 -11.23
CA ASN A 480 7.52 5.52 -12.65
C ASN A 480 8.81 6.21 -13.16
N GLN A 481 9.45 7.03 -12.34
CA GLN A 481 10.72 7.70 -12.67
C GLN A 481 11.94 7.01 -12.03
N VAL A 482 11.71 6.04 -11.13
CA VAL A 482 12.79 5.35 -10.40
C VAL A 482 13.72 4.63 -11.36
N GLU A 483 13.17 3.86 -12.29
CA GLU A 483 13.94 3.09 -13.27
C GLU A 483 14.80 4.00 -14.16
N GLN A 484 14.24 5.12 -14.61
CA GLN A 484 14.99 6.09 -15.41
C GLN A 484 16.17 6.68 -14.63
N VAL A 485 15.95 7.08 -13.36
CA VAL A 485 17.03 7.64 -12.52
C VAL A 485 18.12 6.59 -12.28
N LEU A 486 17.76 5.33 -12.03
CA LEU A 486 18.71 4.24 -11.85
C LEU A 486 19.52 3.94 -13.12
N MET A 487 18.86 3.94 -14.28
CA MET A 487 19.56 3.75 -15.57
C MET A 487 20.56 4.88 -15.82
N GLU A 488 20.16 6.13 -15.58
CA GLU A 488 21.06 7.29 -15.76
C GLU A 488 22.21 7.27 -14.74
N TYR A 489 21.94 6.89 -13.48
CA TYR A 489 22.94 6.71 -12.42
C TYR A 489 23.95 5.63 -12.81
N SER A 490 23.48 4.45 -13.20
CA SER A 490 24.33 3.34 -13.64
C SER A 490 25.18 3.70 -14.89
N ARG A 491 24.55 4.35 -15.87
CA ARG A 491 25.23 4.81 -17.08
C ARG A 491 26.35 5.81 -16.75
N CYS A 492 26.08 6.75 -15.85
CA CYS A 492 27.08 7.72 -15.42
C CYS A 492 28.31 7.03 -14.84
N ILE A 493 28.11 6.06 -13.92
CA ILE A 493 29.19 5.35 -13.27
C ILE A 493 30.02 4.54 -14.28
N LYS A 494 29.38 3.81 -15.17
CA LYS A 494 30.04 3.00 -16.22
C LYS A 494 30.82 3.85 -17.24
N CYS A 495 30.34 5.06 -17.54
CA CYS A 495 31.01 5.94 -18.49
C CYS A 495 32.14 6.79 -17.89
N CYS A 496 32.12 7.05 -16.59
CA CYS A 496 33.15 7.90 -15.94
C CYS A 496 34.56 7.32 -16.00
N GLY A 497 34.74 6.00 -16.13
CA GLY A 497 36.07 5.37 -16.27
C GLY A 497 36.71 5.55 -17.65
N GLN A 498 35.96 5.96 -18.66
CA GLN A 498 36.46 5.99 -20.05
C GLN A 498 36.89 7.39 -20.54
N ALA A 499 36.52 8.47 -19.84
CA ALA A 499 36.62 9.82 -20.40
C ALA A 499 37.77 10.70 -19.85
N GLY A 500 38.64 10.22 -18.96
CA GLY A 500 39.74 11.04 -18.41
C GLY A 500 39.31 12.34 -17.70
N GLY A 501 38.01 12.46 -17.36
CA GLY A 501 37.44 13.66 -16.73
C GLY A 501 37.61 13.72 -15.22
N THR A 502 37.30 14.86 -14.62
CA THR A 502 37.37 15.10 -13.16
C THR A 502 36.27 14.37 -12.39
N VAL A 503 35.17 13.96 -13.05
CA VAL A 503 34.03 13.24 -12.47
C VAL A 503 34.39 11.76 -12.31
N THR A 504 34.37 11.26 -11.07
CA THR A 504 34.79 9.90 -10.70
C THR A 504 33.63 8.95 -10.45
N GLY A 505 32.39 9.37 -10.71
CA GLY A 505 31.20 8.55 -10.51
C GLY A 505 29.94 9.37 -10.22
N ALA A 506 29.02 8.82 -9.45
CA ALA A 506 27.76 9.44 -9.14
C ALA A 506 27.45 9.44 -7.62
N LEU A 507 26.70 10.45 -7.16
CA LEU A 507 26.15 10.55 -5.82
C LEU A 507 24.62 10.48 -5.91
N LEU A 508 24.02 9.51 -5.25
CA LEU A 508 22.56 9.37 -5.14
C LEU A 508 22.12 9.81 -3.74
N LEU A 509 21.24 10.79 -3.69
CA LEU A 509 20.58 11.24 -2.46
C LEU A 509 19.21 10.56 -2.36
N SER A 510 19.05 9.68 -1.39
CA SER A 510 17.87 8.84 -1.19
C SER A 510 17.29 8.99 0.22
N VAL A 511 16.20 8.32 0.53
CA VAL A 511 15.53 8.36 1.84
C VAL A 511 15.34 6.95 2.36
N VAL A 512 15.57 6.74 3.65
CA VAL A 512 15.33 5.45 4.31
C VAL A 512 13.83 5.11 4.26
N GLY A 513 13.50 3.88 3.86
CA GLY A 513 12.11 3.48 3.59
C GLY A 513 11.49 4.15 2.34
N GLY A 514 12.32 4.84 1.53
CA GLY A 514 11.92 5.40 0.24
C GLY A 514 11.90 4.35 -0.88
N LYS A 515 11.58 4.79 -2.09
CA LYS A 515 11.44 3.90 -3.27
C LYS A 515 12.75 3.30 -3.75
N MET A 516 13.89 3.87 -3.32
CA MET A 516 15.23 3.45 -3.72
C MET A 516 16.02 2.86 -2.54
N SER A 517 15.39 2.63 -1.39
CA SER A 517 16.03 2.02 -0.22
C SER A 517 15.91 0.51 -0.17
N GLU A 518 14.87 -0.06 -0.78
CA GLU A 518 14.58 -1.50 -0.76
C GLU A 518 14.34 -2.01 -2.18
N GLY A 519 14.70 -3.29 -2.43
CA GLY A 519 14.48 -3.94 -3.72
C GLY A 519 15.39 -3.49 -4.86
N ILE A 520 16.40 -2.67 -4.58
CA ILE A 520 17.37 -2.21 -5.58
C ILE A 520 18.75 -2.80 -5.26
N ASN A 521 19.35 -3.42 -6.27
CA ASN A 521 20.69 -3.96 -6.15
C ASN A 521 21.74 -2.91 -6.55
N PHE A 522 22.44 -2.35 -5.56
CA PHE A 522 23.60 -1.47 -5.76
C PHE A 522 24.89 -2.29 -5.74
N SER A 523 24.99 -3.30 -6.60
CA SER A 523 26.18 -4.15 -6.68
C SER A 523 27.40 -3.41 -7.26
N ASP A 524 28.59 -3.89 -6.89
CA ASP A 524 29.88 -3.51 -7.43
C ASP A 524 30.11 -1.98 -7.40
N ASP A 525 30.35 -1.39 -8.57
CA ASP A 525 30.63 0.04 -8.69
C ASP A 525 29.44 0.96 -8.44
N LEU A 526 28.20 0.41 -8.37
CA LEU A 526 26.99 1.21 -8.13
C LEU A 526 26.85 1.64 -6.67
N GLY A 527 27.42 0.91 -5.72
CA GLY A 527 27.29 1.17 -4.29
C GLY A 527 28.60 1.01 -3.53
N ARG A 528 29.67 1.67 -3.98
CA ARG A 528 30.99 1.62 -3.30
C ARG A 528 30.98 2.21 -1.90
N CYS A 529 30.10 3.15 -1.63
CA CYS A 529 29.93 3.74 -0.32
C CYS A 529 28.45 4.00 -0.05
N VAL A 530 28.00 3.59 1.13
CA VAL A 530 26.66 3.91 1.64
C VAL A 530 26.83 4.81 2.86
N VAL A 531 26.19 5.98 2.83
CA VAL A 531 26.22 6.96 3.91
C VAL A 531 24.83 7.05 4.53
N MET A 532 24.73 6.80 5.84
CA MET A 532 23.50 6.99 6.60
C MET A 532 23.59 8.29 7.40
N VAL A 533 22.69 9.24 7.13
CA VAL A 533 22.69 10.54 7.83
C VAL A 533 21.78 10.45 9.05
N GLY A 534 22.38 10.08 10.18
CA GLY A 534 21.64 9.78 11.42
C GLY A 534 20.90 8.46 11.37
N MET A 535 20.29 8.09 12.49
CA MET A 535 19.46 6.88 12.61
C MET A 535 17.98 7.22 12.31
N PRO A 536 17.28 6.45 11.48
CA PRO A 536 15.88 6.68 11.14
C PRO A 536 14.97 6.17 12.28
N TYR A 537 14.94 6.88 13.39
CA TYR A 537 14.03 6.53 14.49
C TYR A 537 12.57 6.82 14.10
N PRO A 538 11.63 5.92 14.46
CA PRO A 538 10.21 6.18 14.28
C PRO A 538 9.78 7.36 15.16
N ASN A 539 8.68 8.04 14.77
CA ASN A 539 8.15 9.15 15.54
C ASN A 539 7.57 8.66 16.89
N ILE A 540 8.34 8.82 17.95
CA ILE A 540 7.95 8.40 19.31
C ILE A 540 6.67 9.07 19.80
N LYS A 541 6.28 10.22 19.24
CA LYS A 541 5.02 10.91 19.58
C LYS A 541 3.82 10.38 18.79
N SER A 542 4.03 9.41 17.89
CA SER A 542 2.92 8.77 17.19
C SER A 542 2.03 8.04 18.18
N PRO A 543 0.72 8.33 18.24
CA PRO A 543 -0.21 7.61 19.11
C PRO A 543 -0.24 6.10 18.84
N GLU A 544 -0.05 5.70 17.58
CA GLU A 544 0.02 4.30 17.16
C GLU A 544 1.22 3.58 17.77
N LEU A 545 2.38 4.23 17.72
CA LEU A 545 3.61 3.67 18.28
C LEU A 545 3.54 3.58 19.80
N GLN A 546 3.04 4.63 20.48
CA GLN A 546 2.87 4.63 21.92
C GLN A 546 1.92 3.53 22.38
N GLU A 547 0.81 3.33 21.69
CA GLU A 547 -0.14 2.26 22.03
C GLU A 547 0.45 0.87 21.78
N LYS A 548 1.19 0.70 20.66
CA LYS A 548 1.90 -0.56 20.37
C LYS A 548 2.93 -0.88 21.47
N MET A 549 3.70 0.12 21.92
CA MET A 549 4.65 -0.04 23.02
C MET A 549 3.95 -0.44 24.32
N ALA A 550 2.89 0.27 24.71
CA ALA A 550 2.12 -0.02 25.92
C ALA A 550 1.48 -1.42 25.88
N TYR A 551 0.96 -1.82 24.71
CA TYR A 551 0.41 -3.15 24.51
C TYR A 551 1.48 -4.24 24.67
N LEU A 552 2.66 -4.07 24.08
CA LEU A 552 3.76 -5.01 24.21
C LEU A 552 4.29 -5.11 25.65
N ASP A 553 4.36 -3.99 26.37
CA ASP A 553 4.75 -3.97 27.80
C ASP A 553 3.76 -4.74 28.69
N GLN A 554 2.48 -4.73 28.33
CA GLN A 554 1.43 -5.44 29.10
C GLN A 554 1.33 -6.92 28.75
N THR A 555 1.60 -7.29 27.50
CA THR A 555 1.30 -8.64 26.98
C THR A 555 2.50 -9.57 26.93
N LEU A 556 3.71 -9.03 26.85
CA LEU A 556 4.93 -9.80 26.72
C LEU A 556 5.80 -9.69 27.96
N ALA A 557 6.19 -10.83 28.53
CA ALA A 557 7.20 -10.88 29.57
C ALA A 557 8.59 -10.60 28.96
N GLY A 558 9.38 -9.70 29.57
CA GLY A 558 10.74 -9.42 29.10
C GLY A 558 11.06 -7.93 29.02
N PRO A 559 12.00 -7.50 28.15
CA PRO A 559 12.32 -6.07 27.97
C PRO A 559 11.09 -5.25 27.64
N SER A 560 11.01 -4.04 28.14
CA SER A 560 9.85 -3.16 27.90
C SER A 560 9.59 -2.97 26.41
N GLY A 561 8.33 -2.74 26.02
CA GLY A 561 7.96 -2.47 24.63
C GLY A 561 8.73 -1.31 24.02
N THR A 562 9.13 -0.34 24.83
CA THR A 562 10.03 0.75 24.45
C THR A 562 11.39 0.24 23.97
N ARG A 563 12.01 -0.72 24.69
CA ARG A 563 13.29 -1.32 24.30
C ARG A 563 13.17 -2.24 23.08
N ARG A 564 11.99 -2.82 22.81
CA ARG A 564 11.76 -3.69 21.66
C ARG A 564 11.61 -2.89 20.37
N ILE A 565 10.96 -1.73 20.42
CA ILE A 565 10.69 -0.90 19.25
C ILE A 565 11.77 0.14 19.03
N LEU A 566 12.38 0.61 20.11
CA LEU A 566 13.45 1.62 20.11
C LEU A 566 14.66 1.02 20.84
N PRO A 567 15.45 0.18 20.20
CA PRO A 567 16.70 -0.30 20.79
C PRO A 567 17.59 0.88 21.14
N ALA A 568 18.28 0.81 22.26
CA ALA A 568 19.11 1.87 22.80
C ALA A 568 20.32 2.18 21.89
#